data_33a852292f3193c737ab3a17c5e8b8ff
#
_entry.id   33a852292f3193c737ab3a17c5e8b8ff
#
_cell.length_a   1.000
_cell.length_b   1.000
_cell.length_c   1.000
_cell.angle_alpha   90.00
_cell.angle_beta   90.00
_cell.angle_gamma   90.00
#
_symmetry.space_group_name_H-M   'P 1'
#
loop_
_entity.id
_entity.type
_entity.pdbx_description
1 polymer ?
#
loop_
_entity_poly.entity_id
_entity_poly.type
_entity_poly.pdbx_seq_one_letter_code
_entity_poly.pdbx_strand_id
1 'polypeptide(L)'
;MIEPVVVVEEEPLPQIGSICEPCMSMVSYLTPTEKPLKVRSEQNTLYIEYAAGGTEFKADFKNNSAELQKLKETLNPLTEGDLVTFKAINICGYASPDGSAKTNARVATKRADSFSLYLRGSYHFPDSILNVTSAGEDWDSLVKMLEEDKPDYANKALEIINKYTNPDVREARLKSGLGSASYRAMMNEYYPRLRRLSIAIDYEIREVRNSEAATLIYTNPKMLNLQEMYGVAKNFRPGTK
;
A
#
# COMPACT_ATOMS: atom_id res chain seq x y z
N MET A 1 -14.74 -34.39 -34.71
CA MET A 1 -13.31 -34.58 -34.41
C MET A 1 -13.09 -33.89 -33.08
N ILE A 2 -12.83 -34.71 -32.07
CA ILE A 2 -12.55 -34.25 -30.70
C ILE A 2 -11.02 -34.22 -30.60
N GLU A 3 -10.45 -33.01 -30.38
CA GLU A 3 -9.01 -32.88 -30.18
C GLU A 3 -8.60 -33.60 -28.86
N PRO A 4 -7.48 -34.31 -28.84
CA PRO A 4 -7.03 -34.99 -27.68
C PRO A 4 -6.54 -33.96 -26.61
N VAL A 5 -7.08 -34.09 -25.42
CA VAL A 5 -6.59 -33.35 -24.23
C VAL A 5 -5.15 -33.80 -23.97
N VAL A 6 -4.20 -32.89 -24.14
CA VAL A 6 -2.81 -33.13 -23.76
C VAL A 6 -2.77 -33.12 -22.22
N VAL A 7 -2.68 -34.29 -21.61
CA VAL A 7 -2.36 -34.43 -20.20
C VAL A 7 -0.88 -34.08 -20.07
N VAL A 8 -0.58 -32.90 -19.52
CA VAL A 8 0.77 -32.55 -19.08
C VAL A 8 1.05 -33.40 -17.84
N GLU A 9 1.85 -34.45 -18.00
CA GLU A 9 2.43 -35.15 -16.84
C GLU A 9 3.29 -34.14 -16.06
N GLU A 10 2.85 -33.83 -14.84
CA GLU A 10 3.69 -33.08 -13.89
C GLU A 10 4.95 -33.90 -13.63
N GLU A 11 6.11 -33.38 -14.03
CA GLU A 11 7.39 -33.99 -13.67
C GLU A 11 7.43 -34.12 -12.13
N PRO A 12 7.74 -35.31 -11.60
CA PRO A 12 7.85 -35.49 -10.16
C PRO A 12 8.91 -34.54 -9.62
N LEU A 13 8.53 -33.74 -8.61
CA LEU A 13 9.48 -32.88 -7.88
C LEU A 13 10.71 -33.73 -7.54
N PRO A 14 11.93 -33.21 -7.78
CA PRO A 14 13.15 -33.94 -7.47
C PRO A 14 13.06 -34.37 -6.00
N GLN A 15 12.99 -35.68 -5.77
CA GLN A 15 13.10 -36.22 -4.43
C GLN A 15 14.46 -35.74 -3.92
N ILE A 16 14.44 -34.90 -2.88
CA ILE A 16 15.65 -34.55 -2.16
C ILE A 16 16.16 -35.85 -1.63
N GLY A 17 17.17 -36.42 -2.33
CA GLY A 17 17.77 -37.68 -1.96
C GLY A 17 18.20 -37.61 -0.51
N SER A 18 18.15 -38.74 0.20
CA SER A 18 18.58 -38.85 1.59
C SER A 18 19.89 -38.10 1.77
N ILE A 19 19.82 -36.95 2.50
CA ILE A 19 21.00 -36.10 2.71
C ILE A 19 22.01 -36.96 3.45
N CYS A 20 23.12 -37.26 2.79
CA CYS A 20 24.22 -38.07 3.35
C CYS A 20 24.71 -37.37 4.64
N GLU A 21 24.64 -38.06 5.80
CA GLU A 21 25.12 -37.47 7.07
C GLU A 21 26.54 -36.91 7.02
N PRO A 22 27.51 -37.53 6.33
CA PRO A 22 28.84 -36.94 6.11
C PRO A 22 28.77 -35.65 5.31
N CYS A 23 27.85 -35.49 4.38
CA CYS A 23 27.70 -34.26 3.60
C CYS A 23 27.16 -33.08 4.45
N MET A 24 26.34 -33.38 5.44
CA MET A 24 25.83 -32.36 6.39
C MET A 24 26.93 -31.81 7.30
N SER A 25 27.96 -32.57 7.62
CA SER A 25 29.12 -32.11 8.42
C SER A 25 30.00 -31.10 7.65
N MET A 26 29.90 -31.06 6.33
CA MET A 26 30.61 -30.14 5.46
C MET A 26 29.83 -28.86 5.18
N VAL A 27 28.57 -28.78 5.56
CA VAL A 27 27.76 -27.56 5.37
C VAL A 27 28.01 -26.62 6.54
N SER A 28 28.83 -25.59 6.31
CA SER A 28 28.95 -24.46 7.24
C SER A 28 27.92 -23.40 6.89
N TYR A 29 27.05 -23.07 7.82
CA TYR A 29 26.16 -21.93 7.69
C TYR A 29 26.93 -20.66 8.06
N LEU A 30 26.94 -19.68 7.15
CA LEU A 30 27.43 -18.35 7.49
C LEU A 30 26.44 -17.71 8.47
N THR A 31 26.87 -17.54 9.72
CA THR A 31 26.07 -16.84 10.70
C THR A 31 25.97 -15.38 10.32
N PRO A 32 24.78 -14.81 10.18
CA PRO A 32 24.64 -13.38 9.92
C PRO A 32 25.32 -12.57 11.03
N THR A 33 26.24 -11.69 10.68
CA THR A 33 27.05 -10.90 11.63
C THR A 33 26.34 -9.63 12.06
N GLU A 34 25.43 -9.13 11.25
CA GLU A 34 24.66 -7.91 11.53
C GLU A 34 23.20 -8.24 11.87
N LYS A 35 22.72 -7.59 12.93
CA LYS A 35 21.27 -7.59 13.25
C LYS A 35 20.61 -6.54 12.37
N PRO A 36 19.87 -6.89 11.32
CA PRO A 36 19.16 -5.89 10.54
C PRO A 36 18.08 -5.24 11.41
N LEU A 37 17.99 -3.92 11.34
CA LEU A 37 16.90 -3.16 11.94
C LEU A 37 15.56 -3.72 11.45
N LYS A 38 14.67 -4.02 12.38
CA LYS A 38 13.31 -4.50 12.08
C LYS A 38 12.31 -3.35 11.92
N VAL A 39 12.77 -2.22 11.40
CA VAL A 39 11.90 -1.12 11.01
C VAL A 39 11.30 -1.43 9.65
N ARG A 40 9.99 -1.30 9.54
CA ARG A 40 9.22 -1.54 8.32
C ARG A 40 8.33 -0.36 8.04
N SER A 41 8.03 -0.16 6.76
CA SER A 41 7.04 0.80 6.29
C SER A 41 6.13 0.13 5.28
N GLU A 42 4.83 0.13 5.56
CA GLU A 42 3.80 -0.37 4.66
C GLU A 42 3.03 0.80 4.06
N GLN A 43 2.84 0.76 2.74
CA GLN A 43 2.14 1.80 1.99
C GLN A 43 0.78 1.29 1.51
N ASN A 44 -0.27 2.03 1.83
CA ASN A 44 -1.62 1.75 1.37
C ASN A 44 -2.19 2.97 0.64
N THR A 45 -2.83 2.72 -0.49
CA THR A 45 -3.61 3.73 -1.20
C THR A 45 -5.08 3.35 -1.14
N LEU A 46 -5.91 4.23 -0.59
CA LEU A 46 -7.35 4.03 -0.44
C LEU A 46 -8.11 5.07 -1.26
N TYR A 47 -9.06 4.62 -2.05
CA TYR A 47 -9.97 5.46 -2.82
C TYR A 47 -11.25 5.69 -2.03
N ILE A 48 -11.16 6.56 -1.04
CA ILE A 48 -12.26 6.84 -0.10
C ILE A 48 -13.24 7.83 -0.73
N GLU A 49 -14.50 7.43 -0.76
CA GLU A 49 -15.59 8.26 -1.25
C GLU A 49 -16.25 9.04 -0.10
N TYR A 50 -16.57 10.30 -0.40
CA TYR A 50 -17.26 11.22 0.52
C TYR A 50 -18.56 11.70 -0.13
N ALA A 51 -19.54 12.05 0.69
CA ALA A 51 -20.75 12.72 0.21
C ALA A 51 -20.40 14.01 -0.55
N ALA A 52 -21.24 14.43 -1.48
CA ALA A 52 -21.02 15.66 -2.25
C ALA A 52 -20.80 16.86 -1.32
N GLY A 53 -19.68 17.55 -1.47
CA GLY A 53 -19.27 18.65 -0.58
C GLY A 53 -18.87 18.25 0.84
N GLY A 54 -18.99 16.94 1.19
CA GLY A 54 -18.69 16.44 2.52
C GLY A 54 -17.21 16.13 2.75
N THR A 55 -16.84 16.16 4.02
CA THR A 55 -15.50 15.79 4.51
C THR A 55 -15.56 14.76 5.62
N GLU A 56 -16.75 14.39 6.09
CA GLU A 56 -16.95 13.35 7.10
C GLU A 56 -16.78 11.98 6.50
N PHE A 57 -15.91 11.17 7.10
CA PHE A 57 -15.70 9.79 6.70
C PHE A 57 -16.85 8.90 7.20
N LYS A 58 -17.37 8.05 6.31
CA LYS A 58 -18.38 7.02 6.63
C LYS A 58 -17.92 5.70 6.05
N ALA A 59 -17.74 4.71 6.92
CA ALA A 59 -17.20 3.40 6.56
C ALA A 59 -18.11 2.60 5.60
N ASP A 60 -19.42 2.82 5.71
CA ASP A 60 -20.48 2.15 4.93
C ASP A 60 -20.91 2.95 3.68
N PHE A 61 -20.29 4.12 3.41
CA PHE A 61 -20.65 4.92 2.27
C PHE A 61 -20.06 4.35 0.98
N LYS A 62 -20.94 3.97 0.05
CA LYS A 62 -20.58 3.42 -1.28
C LYS A 62 -19.56 2.26 -1.19
N ASN A 63 -18.36 2.44 -1.79
CA ASN A 63 -17.31 1.41 -1.82
C ASN A 63 -16.32 1.46 -0.66
N ASN A 64 -16.52 2.33 0.33
CA ASN A 64 -15.57 2.53 1.43
C ASN A 64 -15.31 1.26 2.23
N SER A 65 -16.30 0.39 2.40
CA SER A 65 -16.13 -0.88 3.12
C SER A 65 -15.12 -1.81 2.43
N ALA A 66 -15.12 -1.86 1.09
CA ALA A 66 -14.14 -2.64 0.34
C ALA A 66 -12.73 -2.04 0.42
N GLU A 67 -12.62 -0.70 0.38
CA GLU A 67 -11.33 -0.02 0.55
C GLU A 67 -10.77 -0.21 1.96
N LEU A 68 -11.64 -0.16 2.99
CA LEU A 68 -11.25 -0.46 4.37
C LEU A 68 -10.80 -1.90 4.57
N GLN A 69 -11.35 -2.85 3.82
CA GLN A 69 -10.94 -4.25 3.90
C GLN A 69 -9.46 -4.40 3.51
N LYS A 70 -8.99 -3.70 2.47
CA LYS A 70 -7.56 -3.68 2.08
C LYS A 70 -6.66 -3.20 3.22
N LEU A 71 -7.07 -2.13 3.92
CA LEU A 71 -6.31 -1.62 5.06
C LEU A 71 -6.33 -2.60 6.24
N LYS A 72 -7.46 -3.24 6.51
CA LYS A 72 -7.58 -4.25 7.56
C LYS A 72 -6.65 -5.44 7.31
N GLU A 73 -6.53 -5.89 6.07
CA GLU A 73 -5.62 -6.97 5.69
C GLU A 73 -4.16 -6.63 5.99
N THR A 74 -3.80 -5.34 5.93
CA THR A 74 -2.47 -4.87 6.33
C THR A 74 -2.36 -4.69 7.85
N LEU A 75 -3.34 -4.03 8.49
CA LEU A 75 -3.26 -3.63 9.91
C LEU A 75 -3.51 -4.78 10.88
N ASN A 76 -4.50 -5.64 10.62
CA ASN A 76 -4.88 -6.68 11.58
C ASN A 76 -3.70 -7.60 11.93
N PRO A 77 -2.91 -8.12 10.98
CA PRO A 77 -1.75 -8.94 11.31
C PRO A 77 -0.68 -8.20 12.13
N LEU A 78 -0.64 -6.86 12.05
CA LEU A 78 0.31 -6.02 12.79
C LEU A 78 -0.19 -5.67 14.19
N THR A 79 -1.50 -5.71 14.42
CA THR A 79 -2.13 -5.39 15.71
C THR A 79 -2.33 -6.63 16.59
N GLU A 80 -2.14 -7.83 16.03
CA GLU A 80 -2.26 -9.07 16.79
C GLU A 80 -0.99 -9.34 17.61
N GLY A 81 -1.16 -9.49 18.92
CA GLY A 81 -0.06 -9.79 19.85
C GLY A 81 0.80 -8.56 20.21
N ASP A 82 2.04 -8.83 20.59
CA ASP A 82 2.98 -7.83 21.13
C ASP A 82 4.27 -7.66 20.32
N LEU A 83 4.27 -8.20 19.09
CA LEU A 83 5.46 -8.20 18.22
C LEU A 83 5.74 -6.82 17.63
N VAL A 84 4.71 -6.02 17.40
CA VAL A 84 4.78 -4.78 16.64
C VAL A 84 4.60 -3.57 17.54
N THR A 85 5.48 -2.59 17.36
CA THR A 85 5.34 -1.25 17.93
C THR A 85 5.19 -0.26 16.79
N PHE A 86 4.01 0.36 16.68
CA PHE A 86 3.77 1.41 15.69
C PHE A 86 4.54 2.68 16.06
N LYS A 87 5.26 3.26 15.09
CA LYS A 87 6.06 4.48 15.26
C LYS A 87 5.37 5.69 14.67
N ALA A 88 4.79 5.54 13.49
CA ALA A 88 4.02 6.59 12.83
C ALA A 88 2.98 6.00 11.87
N ILE A 89 1.86 6.69 11.76
CA ILE A 89 0.84 6.44 10.74
C ILE A 89 0.62 7.78 10.02
N ASN A 90 1.18 7.88 8.83
CA ASN A 90 1.15 9.09 8.03
C ASN A 90 -0.02 9.01 7.05
N ILE A 91 -0.99 9.88 7.20
CA ILE A 91 -2.20 9.94 6.37
C ILE A 91 -2.11 11.18 5.51
N CYS A 92 -2.02 11.01 4.19
CA CYS A 92 -1.97 12.09 3.24
C CYS A 92 -3.24 12.12 2.39
N GLY A 93 -3.97 13.23 2.44
CA GLY A 93 -5.16 13.46 1.61
C GLY A 93 -4.81 14.07 0.27
N TYR A 94 -5.50 13.60 -0.77
CA TYR A 94 -5.40 14.11 -2.13
C TYR A 94 -6.77 14.58 -2.64
N ALA A 95 -6.76 15.55 -3.51
CA ALA A 95 -7.94 16.08 -4.19
C ALA A 95 -7.77 16.02 -5.71
N SER A 96 -8.89 16.00 -6.42
CA SER A 96 -8.92 16.22 -7.84
C SER A 96 -8.81 17.72 -8.15
N PRO A 97 -8.23 18.12 -9.30
CA PRO A 97 -8.06 19.52 -9.68
C PRO A 97 -9.36 20.12 -10.25
N ASP A 98 -10.45 20.02 -9.50
CA ASP A 98 -11.75 20.60 -9.81
C ASP A 98 -12.10 21.70 -8.79
N GLY A 99 -11.93 22.95 -9.17
CA GLY A 99 -12.11 24.11 -8.32
C GLY A 99 -10.81 24.77 -7.89
N SER A 100 -10.83 25.62 -6.86
CA SER A 100 -9.59 26.30 -6.48
C SER A 100 -8.65 25.39 -5.69
N ALA A 101 -7.36 25.45 -6.00
CA ALA A 101 -6.31 24.67 -5.34
C ALA A 101 -6.32 24.87 -3.80
N LYS A 102 -6.57 26.11 -3.33
CA LYS A 102 -6.69 26.41 -1.90
C LYS A 102 -7.86 25.68 -1.24
N THR A 103 -9.01 25.62 -1.92
CA THR A 103 -10.18 24.89 -1.39
C THR A 103 -9.94 23.39 -1.41
N ASN A 104 -9.36 22.86 -2.48
CA ASN A 104 -9.05 21.46 -2.65
C ASN A 104 -8.05 20.97 -1.59
N ALA A 105 -6.99 21.72 -1.31
CA ALA A 105 -6.06 21.42 -0.22
C ALA A 105 -6.78 21.34 1.14
N ARG A 106 -7.65 22.30 1.47
CA ARG A 106 -8.42 22.29 2.72
C ARG A 106 -9.38 21.10 2.81
N VAL A 107 -10.05 20.76 1.72
CA VAL A 107 -10.96 19.60 1.67
C VAL A 107 -10.18 18.30 1.84
N ALA A 108 -9.04 18.15 1.18
CA ALA A 108 -8.17 16.99 1.30
C ALA A 108 -7.67 16.81 2.74
N THR A 109 -7.23 17.88 3.40
CA THR A 109 -6.83 17.86 4.82
C THR A 109 -7.99 17.39 5.70
N LYS A 110 -9.16 18.03 5.59
CA LYS A 110 -10.32 17.66 6.43
C LYS A 110 -10.79 16.21 6.23
N ARG A 111 -10.68 15.68 5.02
CA ARG A 111 -10.97 14.27 4.73
C ARG A 111 -9.97 13.34 5.40
N ALA A 112 -8.68 13.66 5.31
CA ALA A 112 -7.63 12.91 6.00
C ALA A 112 -7.77 12.98 7.53
N ASP A 113 -8.11 14.15 8.10
CA ASP A 113 -8.42 14.32 9.53
C ASP A 113 -9.61 13.42 9.95
N SER A 114 -10.70 13.45 9.19
CA SER A 114 -11.88 12.63 9.49
C SER A 114 -11.58 11.12 9.44
N PHE A 115 -10.73 10.70 8.51
CA PHE A 115 -10.26 9.33 8.43
C PHE A 115 -9.32 8.95 9.60
N SER A 116 -8.46 9.86 10.03
CA SER A 116 -7.59 9.63 11.21
C SER A 116 -8.39 9.41 12.48
N LEU A 117 -9.50 10.13 12.65
CA LEU A 117 -10.43 9.91 13.77
C LEU A 117 -11.04 8.50 13.74
N TYR A 118 -11.38 8.00 12.55
CA TYR A 118 -11.84 6.63 12.39
C TYR A 118 -10.78 5.62 12.79
N LEU A 119 -9.53 5.78 12.35
CA LEU A 119 -8.43 4.88 12.71
C LEU A 119 -8.18 4.87 14.22
N ARG A 120 -8.17 6.06 14.84
CA ARG A 120 -8.05 6.18 16.29
C ARG A 120 -9.14 5.43 17.04
N GLY A 121 -10.39 5.57 16.60
CA GLY A 121 -11.54 4.88 17.22
C GLY A 121 -11.52 3.37 17.02
N SER A 122 -11.07 2.90 15.84
CA SER A 122 -11.10 1.47 15.48
C SER A 122 -9.91 0.68 16.03
N TYR A 123 -8.72 1.28 16.09
CA TYR A 123 -7.47 0.63 16.48
C TYR A 123 -6.86 1.19 17.77
N HIS A 124 -7.46 2.19 18.38
CA HIS A 124 -7.00 2.85 19.61
C HIS A 124 -5.58 3.42 19.51
N PHE A 125 -5.17 3.83 18.32
CA PHE A 125 -3.88 4.48 18.11
C PHE A 125 -3.80 5.80 18.87
N PRO A 126 -2.68 6.07 19.57
CA PRO A 126 -2.47 7.35 20.23
C PRO A 126 -2.29 8.47 19.19
N ASP A 127 -2.74 9.68 19.52
CA ASP A 127 -2.63 10.85 18.64
C ASP A 127 -1.17 11.17 18.26
N SER A 128 -0.22 10.82 19.12
CA SER A 128 1.21 11.09 18.91
C SER A 128 1.83 10.38 17.71
N ILE A 129 1.20 9.30 17.21
CA ILE A 129 1.69 8.57 16.02
C ILE A 129 0.85 8.84 14.76
N LEU A 130 -0.29 9.54 14.89
CA LEU A 130 -1.17 9.87 13.77
C LEU A 130 -0.76 11.22 13.16
N ASN A 131 -0.16 11.21 11.98
CA ASN A 131 0.26 12.40 11.27
C ASN A 131 -0.65 12.62 10.06
N VAL A 132 -1.33 13.76 10.04
CA VAL A 132 -2.22 14.11 8.92
C VAL A 132 -1.60 15.22 8.09
N THR A 133 -1.58 15.00 6.78
CA THR A 133 -1.07 15.94 5.80
C THR A 133 -1.98 16.01 4.57
N SER A 134 -1.74 16.97 3.70
CA SER A 134 -2.42 17.08 2.42
C SER A 134 -1.40 17.40 1.33
N ALA A 135 -1.45 16.66 0.25
CA ALA A 135 -0.73 16.94 -0.98
C ALA A 135 -1.48 17.93 -1.90
N GLY A 136 -2.73 18.31 -1.52
CA GLY A 136 -3.57 19.13 -2.35
C GLY A 136 -4.06 18.38 -3.59
N GLU A 137 -3.96 18.99 -4.76
CA GLU A 137 -4.38 18.39 -6.03
C GLU A 137 -3.35 17.40 -6.55
N ASP A 138 -3.81 16.21 -6.94
CA ASP A 138 -2.95 15.10 -7.36
C ASP A 138 -2.61 15.14 -8.85
N TRP A 139 -1.87 16.17 -9.24
CA TRP A 139 -1.44 16.37 -10.63
C TRP A 139 -0.49 15.29 -11.11
N ASP A 140 0.37 14.76 -10.25
CA ASP A 140 1.36 13.75 -10.61
C ASP A 140 0.68 12.43 -10.98
N SER A 141 -0.35 12.01 -10.24
CA SER A 141 -1.15 10.84 -10.59
C SER A 141 -1.95 11.06 -11.87
N LEU A 142 -2.46 12.27 -12.12
CA LEU A 142 -3.15 12.59 -13.36
C LEU A 142 -2.22 12.45 -14.56
N VAL A 143 -1.01 13.01 -14.48
CA VAL A 143 0.02 12.86 -15.52
C VAL A 143 0.30 11.41 -15.80
N LYS A 144 0.59 10.63 -14.76
CA LYS A 144 0.89 9.21 -14.88
C LYS A 144 -0.23 8.42 -15.58
N MET A 145 -1.48 8.64 -15.17
CA MET A 145 -2.63 7.96 -15.78
C MET A 145 -2.83 8.36 -17.24
N LEU A 146 -2.63 9.63 -17.60
CA LEU A 146 -2.71 10.09 -18.99
C LEU A 146 -1.60 9.51 -19.87
N GLU A 147 -0.40 9.29 -19.32
CA GLU A 147 0.73 8.66 -20.00
C GLU A 147 0.52 7.14 -20.20
N GLU A 148 -0.13 6.48 -19.24
CA GLU A 148 -0.43 5.05 -19.28
C GLU A 148 -1.59 4.74 -20.24
N ASP A 149 -2.74 5.42 -20.06
CA ASP A 149 -3.99 5.13 -20.79
C ASP A 149 -4.03 5.73 -22.21
N LYS A 150 -3.28 6.82 -22.43
CA LYS A 150 -3.11 7.51 -23.73
C LYS A 150 -4.42 7.82 -24.48
N PRO A 151 -5.43 8.45 -23.84
CA PRO A 151 -6.60 8.89 -24.57
C PRO A 151 -6.23 9.92 -25.66
N ASP A 152 -7.08 10.10 -26.68
CA ASP A 152 -6.81 10.96 -27.83
C ASP A 152 -6.38 12.41 -27.44
N TYR A 153 -6.85 12.90 -26.29
CA TYR A 153 -6.51 14.21 -25.76
C TYR A 153 -5.28 14.22 -24.83
N ALA A 154 -4.64 13.08 -24.55
CA ALA A 154 -3.55 12.95 -23.57
C ALA A 154 -2.39 13.91 -23.87
N ASN A 155 -1.87 13.90 -25.12
CA ASN A 155 -0.72 14.73 -25.49
C ASN A 155 -0.98 16.22 -25.25
N LYS A 156 -2.17 16.70 -25.60
CA LYS A 156 -2.56 18.09 -25.38
C LYS A 156 -2.77 18.42 -23.91
N ALA A 157 -3.31 17.49 -23.14
CA ALA A 157 -3.47 17.66 -21.70
C ALA A 157 -2.11 17.74 -21.01
N LEU A 158 -1.18 16.83 -21.32
CA LEU A 158 0.18 16.80 -20.78
C LEU A 158 0.98 18.05 -21.14
N GLU A 159 0.85 18.55 -22.40
CA GLU A 159 1.47 19.82 -22.79
C GLU A 159 1.00 20.97 -21.90
N ILE A 160 -0.32 21.08 -21.67
CA ILE A 160 -0.89 22.12 -20.81
C ILE A 160 -0.42 21.96 -19.36
N ILE A 161 -0.46 20.74 -18.82
CA ILE A 161 -0.06 20.45 -17.44
C ILE A 161 1.40 20.83 -17.22
N ASN A 162 2.29 20.49 -18.14
CA ASN A 162 3.72 20.75 -18.02
C ASN A 162 4.06 22.23 -18.23
N LYS A 163 3.28 22.95 -19.05
CA LYS A 163 3.51 24.37 -19.37
C LYS A 163 3.17 25.31 -18.21
N TYR A 164 2.13 25.00 -17.46
CA TYR A 164 1.63 25.90 -16.42
C TYR A 164 1.90 25.34 -15.02
N THR A 165 2.61 26.06 -14.17
CA THR A 165 2.94 25.66 -12.80
C THR A 165 1.85 25.99 -11.78
N ASN A 166 1.09 27.08 -12.02
CA ASN A 166 -0.02 27.45 -11.13
C ASN A 166 -1.22 26.54 -11.35
N PRO A 167 -1.70 25.82 -10.29
CA PRO A 167 -2.78 24.84 -10.42
C PRO A 167 -4.08 25.40 -10.98
N ASP A 168 -4.53 26.56 -10.49
CA ASP A 168 -5.79 27.17 -10.92
C ASP A 168 -5.72 27.62 -12.40
N VAL A 169 -4.55 28.11 -12.85
CA VAL A 169 -4.31 28.43 -14.26
C VAL A 169 -4.27 27.16 -15.10
N ARG A 170 -3.63 26.11 -14.61
CA ARG A 170 -3.54 24.79 -15.26
C ARG A 170 -4.93 24.22 -15.53
N GLU A 171 -5.81 24.20 -14.51
CA GLU A 171 -7.20 23.74 -14.66
C GLU A 171 -7.98 24.59 -15.69
N ALA A 172 -7.92 25.90 -15.58
CA ALA A 172 -8.59 26.80 -16.52
C ALA A 172 -8.12 26.58 -17.97
N ARG A 173 -6.81 26.32 -18.17
CA ARG A 173 -6.24 26.02 -19.51
C ARG A 173 -6.63 24.63 -20.02
N LEU A 174 -6.72 23.63 -19.17
CA LEU A 174 -7.26 22.31 -19.54
C LEU A 174 -8.70 22.43 -20.01
N LYS A 175 -9.54 23.13 -19.24
CA LYS A 175 -10.94 23.36 -19.57
C LYS A 175 -11.15 24.08 -20.90
N SER A 176 -10.38 25.15 -21.15
CA SER A 176 -10.46 25.91 -22.40
C SER A 176 -9.75 25.23 -23.58
N GLY A 177 -8.65 24.54 -23.33
CA GLY A 177 -7.78 23.97 -24.37
C GLY A 177 -8.23 22.62 -24.90
N LEU A 178 -8.75 21.72 -24.07
CA LEU A 178 -9.18 20.38 -24.50
C LEU A 178 -10.53 20.38 -25.22
N GLY A 179 -11.34 21.40 -25.02
CA GLY A 179 -12.75 21.42 -25.43
C GLY A 179 -13.65 20.68 -24.44
N SER A 180 -14.95 20.97 -24.52
CA SER A 180 -15.92 20.52 -23.50
C SER A 180 -16.07 19.00 -23.40
N ALA A 181 -15.99 18.29 -24.52
CA ALA A 181 -16.14 16.83 -24.55
C ALA A 181 -14.94 16.11 -23.88
N SER A 182 -13.73 16.42 -24.32
CA SER A 182 -12.49 15.81 -23.80
C SER A 182 -12.25 16.17 -22.33
N TYR A 183 -12.50 17.45 -21.94
CA TYR A 183 -12.40 17.86 -20.56
C TYR A 183 -13.40 17.11 -19.65
N ARG A 184 -14.64 16.95 -20.11
CA ARG A 184 -15.66 16.18 -19.36
C ARG A 184 -15.30 14.70 -19.25
N ALA A 185 -14.77 14.10 -20.33
CA ALA A 185 -14.28 12.71 -20.30
C ALA A 185 -13.16 12.56 -19.26
N MET A 186 -12.18 13.47 -19.27
CA MET A 186 -11.09 13.50 -18.29
C MET A 186 -11.61 13.61 -16.85
N MET A 187 -12.55 14.52 -16.59
CA MET A 187 -13.14 14.69 -15.26
C MET A 187 -13.88 13.43 -14.78
N ASN A 188 -14.62 12.77 -15.66
CA ASN A 188 -15.42 11.60 -15.27
C ASN A 188 -14.56 10.36 -15.02
N GLU A 189 -13.49 10.19 -15.79
CA GLU A 189 -12.64 9.01 -15.78
C GLU A 189 -11.53 9.09 -14.73
N TYR A 190 -10.80 10.20 -14.67
CA TYR A 190 -9.61 10.33 -13.83
C TYR A 190 -9.85 11.01 -12.50
N TYR A 191 -10.68 12.04 -12.42
CA TYR A 191 -10.84 12.82 -11.19
C TYR A 191 -11.36 12.03 -9.98
N PRO A 192 -12.26 11.04 -10.13
CA PRO A 192 -12.62 10.17 -9.00
C PRO A 192 -11.42 9.40 -8.43
N ARG A 193 -10.48 8.98 -9.28
CA ARG A 193 -9.27 8.24 -8.90
C ARG A 193 -8.22 9.13 -8.21
N LEU A 194 -8.29 10.46 -8.39
CA LEU A 194 -7.41 11.42 -7.72
C LEU A 194 -7.87 11.76 -6.29
N ARG A 195 -9.11 11.46 -5.94
CA ARG A 195 -9.68 11.66 -4.60
C ARG A 195 -9.36 10.46 -3.73
N ARG A 196 -8.15 10.41 -3.21
CA ARG A 196 -7.63 9.26 -2.47
C ARG A 196 -6.95 9.66 -1.16
N LEU A 197 -6.75 8.67 -0.31
CA LEU A 197 -5.86 8.76 0.85
C LEU A 197 -4.65 7.86 0.61
N SER A 198 -3.46 8.35 0.93
CA SER A 198 -2.25 7.53 1.05
C SER A 198 -1.95 7.35 2.52
N ILE A 199 -1.73 6.12 2.95
CA ILE A 199 -1.47 5.77 4.34
C ILE A 199 -0.14 5.03 4.40
N ALA A 200 0.85 5.64 5.06
CA ALA A 200 2.12 5.00 5.36
C ALA A 200 2.15 4.61 6.83
N ILE A 201 2.42 3.34 7.09
CA ILE A 201 2.43 2.75 8.43
C ILE A 201 3.88 2.36 8.74
N ASP A 202 4.51 3.10 9.64
CA ASP A 202 5.87 2.86 10.09
C ASP A 202 5.83 2.14 11.43
N TYR A 203 6.48 1.00 11.49
CA TYR A 203 6.49 0.16 12.68
C TYR A 203 7.84 -0.54 12.89
N GLU A 204 8.07 -0.96 14.11
CA GLU A 204 9.21 -1.76 14.51
C GLU A 204 8.74 -3.11 15.02
N ILE A 205 9.46 -4.18 14.65
CA ILE A 205 9.22 -5.53 15.14
C ILE A 205 10.27 -5.82 16.21
N ARG A 206 9.84 -6.20 17.43
CA ARG A 206 10.77 -6.62 18.47
C ARG A 206 11.54 -7.89 18.10
N GLU A 207 12.61 -8.16 18.79
CA GLU A 207 13.32 -9.45 18.67
C GLU A 207 12.37 -10.61 19.01
N VAL A 208 12.43 -11.65 18.19
CA VAL A 208 11.58 -12.84 18.30
C VAL A 208 12.39 -13.96 18.94
N ARG A 209 11.82 -14.64 19.92
CA ARG A 209 12.44 -15.83 20.52
C ARG A 209 12.43 -17.00 19.54
N ASN A 210 13.38 -17.92 19.66
CA ASN A 210 13.46 -19.06 18.76
C ASN A 210 12.16 -19.89 18.70
N SER A 211 11.44 -20.04 19.82
CA SER A 211 10.15 -20.74 19.88
C SER A 211 9.05 -20.03 19.10
N GLU A 212 8.99 -18.69 19.19
CA GLU A 212 8.06 -17.86 18.43
C GLU A 212 8.43 -17.89 16.94
N ALA A 213 9.73 -17.78 16.62
CA ALA A 213 10.24 -17.81 15.27
C ALA A 213 9.91 -19.14 14.55
N ALA A 214 9.94 -20.27 15.28
CA ALA A 214 9.56 -21.58 14.74
C ALA A 214 8.08 -21.64 14.30
N THR A 215 7.21 -20.87 14.90
CA THR A 215 5.81 -20.74 14.48
C THR A 215 5.66 -19.70 13.36
N LEU A 216 6.30 -18.53 13.52
CA LEU A 216 6.21 -17.42 12.58
C LEU A 216 6.77 -17.75 11.20
N ILE A 217 7.76 -18.65 11.09
CA ILE A 217 8.33 -19.04 9.79
C ILE A 217 7.27 -19.67 8.86
N TYR A 218 6.23 -20.28 9.42
CA TYR A 218 5.13 -20.89 8.67
C TYR A 218 3.91 -19.97 8.54
N THR A 219 3.68 -19.10 9.52
CA THR A 219 2.47 -18.26 9.57
C THR A 219 2.70 -16.87 9.02
N ASN A 220 3.83 -16.24 9.34
CA ASN A 220 4.17 -14.89 8.88
C ASN A 220 5.70 -14.67 8.83
N PRO A 221 6.40 -15.27 7.86
CA PRO A 221 7.86 -15.20 7.77
C PRO A 221 8.39 -13.76 7.58
N LYS A 222 7.56 -12.84 7.11
CA LYS A 222 7.94 -11.42 6.96
C LYS A 222 8.27 -10.74 8.29
N MET A 223 7.80 -11.28 9.42
CA MET A 223 8.11 -10.77 10.76
C MET A 223 9.51 -11.16 11.25
N LEU A 224 10.17 -12.08 10.56
CA LEU A 224 11.49 -12.58 10.93
C LEU A 224 12.61 -11.87 10.16
N ASN A 225 13.73 -11.66 10.84
CA ASN A 225 14.98 -11.30 10.18
C ASN A 225 15.77 -12.56 9.82
N LEU A 226 16.83 -12.40 9.03
CA LEU A 226 17.65 -13.53 8.57
C LEU A 226 18.31 -14.28 9.72
N GLN A 227 18.72 -13.60 10.80
CA GLN A 227 19.34 -14.21 11.95
C GLN A 227 18.35 -15.10 12.73
N GLU A 228 17.11 -14.67 12.87
CA GLU A 228 16.03 -15.46 13.51
C GLU A 228 15.65 -16.66 12.67
N MET A 229 15.54 -16.51 11.34
CA MET A 229 15.34 -17.63 10.43
C MET A 229 16.50 -18.63 10.51
N TYR A 230 17.73 -18.15 10.58
CA TYR A 230 18.91 -19.00 10.77
C TYR A 230 18.86 -19.72 12.12
N GLY A 231 18.44 -19.05 13.19
CA GLY A 231 18.24 -19.65 14.51
C GLY A 231 17.24 -20.81 14.48
N VAL A 232 16.13 -20.65 13.75
CA VAL A 232 15.16 -21.72 13.53
C VAL A 232 15.80 -22.88 12.77
N ALA A 233 16.48 -22.62 11.65
CA ALA A 233 17.12 -23.65 10.84
C ALA A 233 18.17 -24.46 11.63
N LYS A 234 18.91 -23.79 12.53
CA LYS A 234 19.93 -24.42 13.36
C LYS A 234 19.34 -25.30 14.48
N ASN A 235 18.26 -24.83 15.12
CA ASN A 235 17.69 -25.46 16.31
C ASN A 235 16.58 -26.49 16.01
N PHE A 236 15.89 -26.30 14.87
CA PHE A 236 14.80 -27.17 14.45
C PHE A 236 15.21 -27.92 13.17
N ARG A 237 15.90 -29.03 13.31
CA ARG A 237 16.30 -29.90 12.18
C ARG A 237 15.05 -30.41 11.46
N PRO A 238 15.05 -30.47 10.10
CA PRO A 238 13.99 -31.12 9.35
C PRO A 238 13.84 -32.57 9.83
N GLY A 239 12.65 -32.95 10.25
CA GLY A 239 12.36 -34.34 10.72
C GLY A 239 12.39 -34.57 12.23
N THR A 240 12.74 -33.58 13.04
CA THR A 240 12.48 -33.62 14.48
C THR A 240 11.11 -33.05 14.78
N LYS A 241 10.17 -33.91 15.24
CA LYS A 241 8.87 -33.45 15.77
C LYS A 241 9.05 -32.85 17.15
#